data_a92e23b8e8ed5101344f5ad546717d30
#
_entry.id   a92e23b8e8ed5101344f5ad546717d30
#
_cell.length_a   1.000
_cell.length_b   1.000
_cell.length_c   1.000
_cell.angle_alpha   90.00
_cell.angle_beta   90.00
_cell.angle_gamma   90.00
#
_symmetry.space_group_name_H-M   'P 1'
#
loop_
_entity.id
_entity.type
_entity.pdbx_description
1 polymer ?
#
loop_
_entity_poly.entity_id
_entity_poly.type
_entity_poly.pdbx_seq_one_letter_code
_entity_poly.pdbx_strand_id
1 'polypeptide(L)'
;MQGGAGSCSLELTITGADGKPAYAATVKVHIAYGFGGVRRLDLEAGTNSDGKVMFTGLPARVRRPPLEFQASKDGLNGVATYDPLAECQAKHSITLQKSKE
;
A
#
# COMPACT_ATOMS: atom_id res chain seq x y z
N MET A 1 -8.04 5.96 -1.29
CA MET A 1 -7.49 6.79 -0.17
C MET A 1 -6.65 7.92 -0.73
N GLN A 2 -6.87 9.12 -0.25
CA GLN A 2 -6.17 10.33 -0.72
C GLN A 2 -5.19 10.81 0.35
N GLY A 3 -3.90 10.82 0.02
CA GLY A 3 -2.87 11.26 0.96
C GLY A 3 -2.67 12.77 1.01
N GLY A 4 -2.92 13.47 -0.09
CA GLY A 4 -2.79 14.91 -0.14
C GLY A 4 -1.36 15.44 -0.07
N ALA A 5 -0.35 14.58 -0.28
CA ALA A 5 1.06 14.95 -0.13
C ALA A 5 1.81 15.07 -1.45
N GLY A 6 1.17 14.71 -2.57
CA GLY A 6 1.79 14.76 -3.88
C GLY A 6 0.85 14.28 -4.97
N SER A 7 1.40 13.98 -6.14
CA SER A 7 0.63 13.55 -7.31
C SER A 7 0.85 12.08 -7.69
N CYS A 8 1.60 11.35 -6.89
CA CYS A 8 1.84 9.93 -7.17
C CYS A 8 0.67 9.07 -6.70
N SER A 9 0.50 7.92 -7.32
CA SER A 9 -0.59 7.00 -6.98
C SER A 9 -0.14 5.55 -7.12
N LEU A 10 -0.78 4.68 -6.34
CA LEU A 10 -0.54 3.24 -6.37
C LEU A 10 -1.87 2.51 -6.29
N GLU A 11 -2.12 1.65 -7.26
CA GLU A 11 -3.23 0.71 -7.21
C GLU A 11 -2.72 -0.65 -6.75
N LEU A 12 -3.33 -1.19 -5.71
CA LEU A 12 -3.01 -2.51 -5.20
C LEU A 12 -4.15 -3.47 -5.45
N THR A 13 -3.81 -4.67 -5.90
CA THR A 13 -4.74 -5.78 -6.00
C THR A 13 -4.34 -6.81 -4.96
N ILE A 14 -5.25 -7.10 -4.05
CA ILE A 14 -5.00 -8.03 -2.96
C ILE A 14 -5.72 -9.34 -3.26
N THR A 15 -4.96 -10.41 -3.28
CA THR A 15 -5.45 -11.75 -3.57
C THR A 15 -5.29 -12.61 -2.31
N GLY A 16 -6.30 -13.38 -1.98
CA GLY A 16 -6.23 -14.31 -0.86
C GLY A 16 -5.34 -15.51 -1.16
N ALA A 17 -5.09 -16.34 -0.15
CA ALA A 17 -4.27 -17.53 -0.30
C ALA A 17 -4.87 -18.54 -1.27
N ASP A 18 -6.18 -18.45 -1.53
CA ASP A 18 -6.90 -19.32 -2.48
C ASP A 18 -6.85 -18.79 -3.92
N GLY A 19 -6.18 -17.67 -4.16
CA GLY A 19 -6.09 -17.06 -5.49
C GLY A 19 -7.28 -16.18 -5.87
N LYS A 20 -8.24 -16.00 -4.97
CA LYS A 20 -9.42 -15.16 -5.23
C LYS A 20 -9.23 -13.75 -4.69
N PRO A 21 -9.93 -12.74 -5.25
CA PRO A 21 -9.84 -11.38 -4.73
C PRO A 21 -10.18 -11.31 -3.25
N ALA A 22 -9.39 -10.58 -2.49
CA ALA A 22 -9.60 -10.42 -1.04
C ALA A 22 -10.45 -9.18 -0.78
N TYR A 23 -11.72 -9.37 -0.49
CA TYR A 23 -12.64 -8.29 -0.15
C TYR A 23 -12.44 -7.84 1.28
N ALA A 24 -12.49 -6.54 1.50
CA ALA A 24 -12.36 -5.93 2.84
C ALA A 24 -11.04 -6.27 3.56
N ALA A 25 -9.98 -6.55 2.79
CA ALA A 25 -8.64 -6.63 3.36
C ALA A 25 -8.17 -5.22 3.73
N THR A 26 -7.45 -5.11 4.83
CA THR A 26 -6.93 -3.83 5.29
C THR A 26 -5.52 -3.63 4.76
N VAL A 27 -5.27 -2.47 4.14
CA VAL A 27 -3.93 -2.11 3.65
C VAL A 27 -3.48 -0.86 4.38
N LYS A 28 -2.29 -0.93 4.96
CA LYS A 28 -1.69 0.16 5.74
C LYS A 28 -0.34 0.54 5.17
N VAL A 29 -0.03 1.84 5.19
CA VAL A 29 1.29 2.34 4.85
C VAL A 29 1.65 3.50 5.77
N HIS A 30 2.92 3.54 6.17
CA HIS A 30 3.47 4.62 6.96
C HIS A 30 4.53 5.33 6.11
N ILE A 31 4.36 6.62 5.90
CA ILE A 31 5.20 7.39 4.99
C ILE A 31 5.85 8.54 5.75
N ALA A 32 7.17 8.61 5.71
CA ALA A 32 7.92 9.78 6.16
C ALA A 32 8.41 10.54 4.92
N TYR A 33 8.13 11.84 4.86
CA TYR A 33 8.44 12.62 3.68
C TYR A 33 8.75 14.08 4.07
N GLY A 34 9.07 14.89 3.05
CA GLY A 34 9.42 16.28 3.26
C GLY A 34 10.87 16.46 3.64
N PHE A 35 11.28 17.70 3.89
CA PHE A 35 12.66 18.02 4.23
C PHE A 35 13.04 17.38 5.57
N GLY A 36 14.11 16.58 5.55
CA GLY A 36 14.55 15.86 6.75
C GLY A 36 13.61 14.77 7.22
N GLY A 37 12.57 14.43 6.43
CA GLY A 37 11.61 13.39 6.81
C GLY A 37 10.73 13.78 7.99
N VAL A 38 10.53 15.09 8.22
CA VAL A 38 9.77 15.57 9.38
C VAL A 38 8.26 15.40 9.23
N ARG A 39 7.77 15.24 8.00
CA ARG A 39 6.34 15.03 7.75
C ARG A 39 6.02 13.55 7.73
N ARG A 40 4.89 13.19 8.29
CA ARG A 40 4.45 11.80 8.36
C ARG A 40 3.03 11.67 7.85
N LEU A 41 2.78 10.56 7.16
CA LEU A 41 1.48 10.26 6.60
C LEU A 41 1.19 8.78 6.84
N ASP A 42 0.13 8.51 7.56
CA ASP A 42 -0.34 7.15 7.80
C ASP A 42 -1.64 6.95 7.05
N LEU A 43 -1.66 6.01 6.13
CA LEU A 43 -2.84 5.69 5.34
C LEU A 43 -3.30 4.27 5.64
N GLU A 44 -4.61 4.11 5.71
CA GLU A 44 -5.23 2.81 5.90
C GLU A 44 -6.52 2.78 5.09
N ALA A 45 -6.68 1.75 4.29
CA ALA A 45 -7.86 1.60 3.46
C ALA A 45 -8.20 0.13 3.27
N GLY A 46 -9.49 -0.14 3.01
CA GLY A 46 -9.97 -1.49 2.73
C GLY A 46 -10.12 -1.73 1.24
N THR A 47 -9.98 -2.98 0.82
CA THR A 47 -10.18 -3.38 -0.56
C THR A 47 -11.67 -3.49 -0.89
N ASN A 48 -12.02 -3.31 -2.17
CA ASN A 48 -13.37 -3.53 -2.66
C ASN A 48 -13.60 -5.01 -3.00
N SER A 49 -14.75 -5.32 -3.62
CA SER A 49 -15.11 -6.70 -3.97
C SER A 49 -14.17 -7.34 -4.99
N ASP A 50 -13.44 -6.53 -5.76
CA ASP A 50 -12.43 -7.02 -6.69
C ASP A 50 -11.04 -7.14 -6.05
N GLY A 51 -10.94 -6.92 -4.75
CA GLY A 51 -9.68 -6.96 -4.04
C GLY A 51 -8.78 -5.76 -4.32
N LYS A 52 -9.32 -4.68 -4.85
CA LYS A 52 -8.54 -3.51 -5.25
C LYS A 52 -8.67 -2.36 -4.28
N VAL A 53 -7.58 -1.64 -4.12
CA VAL A 53 -7.54 -0.41 -3.35
C VAL A 53 -6.60 0.56 -4.04
N MET A 54 -6.96 1.84 -4.08
CA MET A 54 -6.13 2.87 -4.69
C MET A 54 -5.70 3.90 -3.66
N PHE A 55 -4.42 4.19 -3.66
CA PHE A 55 -3.84 5.27 -2.88
C PHE A 55 -3.40 6.37 -3.84
N THR A 56 -3.89 7.58 -3.61
CA THR A 56 -3.57 8.76 -4.43
C THR A 56 -2.99 9.86 -3.55
N GLY A 57 -2.46 10.90 -4.19
CA GLY A 57 -1.88 12.01 -3.45
C GLY A 57 -0.62 11.63 -2.68
N LEU A 58 0.12 10.63 -3.17
CA LEU A 58 1.33 10.16 -2.51
C LEU A 58 2.51 11.07 -2.84
N PRO A 59 3.43 11.31 -1.89
CA PRO A 59 4.61 12.13 -2.16
C PRO A 59 5.58 11.39 -3.10
N ALA A 60 6.19 12.12 -4.04
CA ALA A 60 7.16 11.55 -4.95
C ALA A 60 8.48 11.24 -4.25
N ARG A 61 8.82 12.02 -3.25
CA ARG A 61 10.06 11.82 -2.48
C ARG A 61 9.71 11.42 -1.06
N VAL A 62 10.21 10.28 -0.65
CA VAL A 62 9.98 9.73 0.68
C VAL A 62 11.32 9.43 1.32
N ARG A 63 11.31 9.41 2.64
CA ARG A 63 12.49 9.01 3.40
C ARG A 63 12.55 7.49 3.44
N ARG A 64 13.72 6.91 3.15
CA ARG A 64 13.98 5.47 3.17
C ARG A 64 13.06 4.69 2.23
N PRO A 65 13.04 5.02 0.93
CA PRO A 65 12.31 4.19 -0.02
C PRO A 65 12.95 2.79 -0.11
N PRO A 66 12.19 1.75 -0.48
CA PRO A 66 10.80 1.83 -0.91
C PRO A 66 9.83 1.86 0.28
N LEU A 67 8.61 2.31 0.01
CA LEU A 67 7.52 2.22 0.97
C LEU A 67 7.04 0.78 1.05
N GLU A 68 6.60 0.38 2.24
CA GLU A 68 6.01 -0.94 2.45
C GLU A 68 4.53 -0.82 2.71
N PHE A 69 3.73 -1.38 1.80
CA PHE A 69 2.29 -1.46 1.95
C PHE A 69 1.96 -2.83 2.52
N GLN A 70 1.38 -2.85 3.71
CA GLN A 70 1.06 -4.07 4.43
C GLN A 70 -0.42 -4.36 4.33
N ALA A 71 -0.76 -5.53 3.81
CA ALA A 71 -2.14 -5.99 3.71
C ALA A 71 -2.39 -7.10 4.72
N SER A 72 -3.59 -7.12 5.29
CA SER A 72 -3.98 -8.15 6.23
C SER A 72 -5.46 -8.46 6.13
N LYS A 73 -5.82 -9.72 6.34
CA LYS A 73 -7.20 -10.18 6.42
C LYS A 73 -7.24 -11.57 7.05
N ASP A 74 -8.08 -11.75 8.07
CA ASP A 74 -8.36 -13.06 8.69
C ASP A 74 -7.09 -13.85 9.07
N GLY A 75 -6.10 -13.14 9.62
CA GLY A 75 -4.84 -13.78 10.02
C GLY A 75 -3.85 -13.99 8.89
N LEU A 76 -4.20 -13.58 7.67
CA LEU A 76 -3.29 -13.62 6.53
C LEU A 76 -2.64 -12.27 6.34
N ASN A 77 -1.40 -12.25 5.84
CA ASN A 77 -0.63 -11.03 5.67
C ASN A 77 0.12 -11.04 4.34
N GLY A 78 0.39 -9.86 3.83
CA GLY A 78 1.21 -9.68 2.66
C GLY A 78 1.81 -8.29 2.63
N VAL A 79 2.88 -8.12 1.88
CA VAL A 79 3.59 -6.84 1.77
C VAL A 79 3.94 -6.59 0.31
N ALA A 80 3.77 -5.35 -0.14
CA ALA A 80 4.32 -4.88 -1.40
C ALA A 80 5.19 -3.67 -1.15
N THR A 81 6.29 -3.57 -1.88
CA THR A 81 7.15 -2.40 -1.83
C THR A 81 6.86 -1.49 -3.01
N TYR A 82 7.00 -0.18 -2.80
CA TYR A 82 6.70 0.82 -3.80
C TYR A 82 7.63 2.01 -3.64
N ASP A 83 8.33 2.36 -4.71
CA ASP A 83 9.18 3.55 -4.74
C ASP A 83 8.53 4.60 -5.64
N PRO A 84 7.91 5.64 -5.07
CA PRO A 84 7.22 6.65 -5.89
C PRO A 84 8.15 7.47 -6.77
N LEU A 85 9.43 7.55 -6.42
CA LEU A 85 10.40 8.27 -7.26
C LEU A 85 10.70 7.49 -8.55
N ALA A 86 10.74 6.16 -8.46
CA ALA A 86 10.96 5.29 -9.63
C ALA A 86 9.68 5.10 -10.43
N GLU A 87 8.53 4.97 -9.76
CA GLU A 87 7.25 4.69 -10.38
C GLU A 87 6.17 5.55 -9.73
N CYS A 88 6.04 6.80 -10.17
CA CYS A 88 5.08 7.71 -9.55
C CYS A 88 3.64 7.19 -9.65
N GLN A 89 3.29 6.59 -10.78
CA GLN A 89 1.99 5.94 -10.95
C GLN A 89 2.23 4.46 -11.23
N ALA A 90 1.80 3.60 -10.32
CA ALA A 90 2.11 2.18 -10.40
C ALA A 90 0.92 1.32 -10.02
N LYS A 91 1.01 0.05 -10.42
CA LYS A 91 0.08 -1.00 -10.04
C LYS A 91 0.89 -2.18 -9.53
N HIS A 92 0.55 -2.64 -8.35
CA HIS A 92 1.19 -3.80 -7.74
C HIS A 92 0.13 -4.75 -7.21
N SER A 93 0.54 -5.95 -6.88
CA SER A 93 -0.37 -6.94 -6.29
C SER A 93 0.28 -7.57 -5.07
N ILE A 94 -0.57 -7.98 -4.12
CA ILE A 94 -0.15 -8.67 -2.92
C ILE A 94 -0.96 -9.95 -2.82
N THR A 95 -0.28 -11.08 -2.62
CA THR A 95 -0.93 -12.33 -2.29
C THR A 95 -0.83 -12.55 -0.80
N LEU A 96 -1.97 -12.65 -0.13
CA LEU A 96 -2.01 -12.89 1.32
C LEU A 96 -1.56 -14.30 1.63
N GLN A 97 -0.75 -14.45 2.65
CA GLN A 97 -0.24 -15.73 3.08
C GLN A 97 -0.33 -15.83 4.60
N LYS A 98 -0.45 -17.06 5.07
CA LYS A 98 -0.44 -17.32 6.50
C LYS A 98 0.93 -16.95 7.07
N SER A 99 0.93 -16.21 8.17
CA SER A 99 2.19 -15.84 8.83
C SER A 99 2.93 -17.09 9.31
N LYS A 100 4.24 -17.10 9.08
CA LYS A 100 5.11 -18.10 9.67
C LYS A 100 5.61 -17.59 11.02
N GLU A 101 5.63 -18.45 11.94
CA GLU A 101 6.25 -18.18 13.23
C GLU A 101 7.53 -18.95 13.38
#